data_bbb00f9747addb8b6251e917cea792b7
#
_entry.id   bbb00f9747addb8b6251e917cea792b7
#
_cell.length_a   1.000
_cell.length_b   1.000
_cell.length_c   1.000
_cell.angle_alpha   90.00
_cell.angle_beta   90.00
_cell.angle_gamma   90.00
#
_symmetry.space_group_name_H-M   'P 1'
#
loop_
_entity.id
_entity.type
_entity.pdbx_description
1 polymer ?
#
loop_
_entity_poly.entity_id
_entity_poly.type
_entity_poly.pdbx_seq_one_letter_code
_entity_poly.pdbx_strand_id
1 'polypeptide(L)'
;MKRSRIFQVVAAVWMGALFLLPAVILCAIGFSASRFGDTYYGALAPMWKKLKTVEGPKIVIVGNSAVAFGVDSALLQEELEADGFEYAVCNFGLYGAIGTRAMLDLSEKYIKKDDIVLFMPEINAQSLSLYFSAKDFWYAADSDFSLLFSLDGVAGTMAGTFASFVAEKYTYIRKGGYADSGNLYTRGAFDENCDMKNVERAYNKMDGRYDSNNPISFESSLIGAEFSDYVNNYYETLKEKGAEMYFVFCPVNEAAVSDFEAIDPFCDFLRSEFKFSLLGSPYSSLYEAEWFYDSNV
;
A
#
# COMPACT_ATOMS: atom_id res chain seq x y z
N MET A 1 -62.40 -8.27 10.62
CA MET A 1 -61.25 -7.55 11.20
C MET A 1 -59.93 -8.34 11.30
N LYS A 2 -59.91 -9.59 11.77
CA LYS A 2 -58.64 -10.36 11.89
C LYS A 2 -57.92 -10.62 10.55
N ARG A 3 -58.64 -10.96 9.46
CA ARG A 3 -58.05 -11.24 8.13
C ARG A 3 -57.37 -9.98 7.50
N SER A 4 -57.92 -8.80 7.71
CA SER A 4 -57.32 -7.56 7.22
C SER A 4 -56.00 -7.25 7.92
N ARG A 5 -55.85 -7.50 9.21
CA ARG A 5 -54.61 -7.31 9.94
C ARG A 5 -53.51 -8.29 9.49
N ILE A 6 -53.87 -9.55 9.27
CA ILE A 6 -52.91 -10.55 8.76
C ILE A 6 -52.39 -10.15 7.38
N PHE A 7 -53.27 -9.71 6.49
CA PHE A 7 -52.89 -9.23 5.17
C PHE A 7 -51.93 -8.03 5.25
N GLN A 8 -52.25 -7.06 6.12
CA GLN A 8 -51.36 -5.87 6.32
C GLN A 8 -50.00 -6.27 6.86
N VAL A 9 -49.92 -7.20 7.80
CA VAL A 9 -48.64 -7.68 8.32
C VAL A 9 -47.84 -8.40 7.22
N VAL A 10 -48.50 -9.29 6.48
CA VAL A 10 -47.84 -10.01 5.38
C VAL A 10 -47.33 -9.04 4.30
N ALA A 11 -48.17 -8.08 3.92
CA ALA A 11 -47.78 -7.06 2.96
C ALA A 11 -46.59 -6.19 3.45
N ALA A 12 -46.59 -5.80 4.73
CA ALA A 12 -45.45 -5.07 5.33
C ALA A 12 -44.17 -5.86 5.34
N VAL A 13 -44.24 -7.16 5.67
CA VAL A 13 -43.08 -8.10 5.66
C VAL A 13 -42.55 -8.24 4.23
N TRP A 14 -43.42 -8.43 3.24
CA TRP A 14 -43.03 -8.53 1.84
C TRP A 14 -42.40 -7.22 1.30
N MET A 15 -42.99 -6.07 1.63
CA MET A 15 -42.39 -4.78 1.28
C MET A 15 -41.00 -4.62 1.94
N GLY A 16 -40.88 -4.93 3.23
CA GLY A 16 -39.60 -4.88 3.92
C GLY A 16 -38.56 -5.79 3.26
N ALA A 17 -38.95 -7.02 2.91
CA ALA A 17 -38.07 -7.96 2.22
C ALA A 17 -37.65 -7.46 0.85
N LEU A 18 -38.55 -6.86 0.08
CA LEU A 18 -38.24 -6.27 -1.23
C LEU A 18 -37.28 -5.08 -1.13
N PHE A 19 -37.38 -4.26 -0.09
CA PHE A 19 -36.44 -3.17 0.16
C PHE A 19 -35.06 -3.64 0.57
N LEU A 20 -34.98 -4.73 1.37
CA LEU A 20 -33.71 -5.28 1.85
C LEU A 20 -33.02 -6.18 0.82
N LEU A 21 -33.77 -6.78 -0.10
CA LEU A 21 -33.24 -7.74 -1.07
C LEU A 21 -32.04 -7.20 -1.90
N PRO A 22 -32.08 -5.97 -2.44
CA PRO A 22 -30.94 -5.42 -3.17
C PRO A 22 -29.69 -5.32 -2.31
N ALA A 23 -29.81 -4.88 -1.05
CA ALA A 23 -28.68 -4.77 -0.13
C ALA A 23 -28.10 -6.17 0.20
N VAL A 24 -28.97 -7.17 0.43
CA VAL A 24 -28.56 -8.56 0.66
C VAL A 24 -27.82 -9.12 -0.55
N ILE A 25 -28.30 -8.86 -1.77
CA ILE A 25 -27.65 -9.31 -3.01
C ILE A 25 -26.27 -8.63 -3.16
N LEU A 26 -26.20 -7.32 -2.94
CA LEU A 26 -24.92 -6.59 -3.00
C LEU A 26 -23.91 -7.14 -2.00
N CYS A 27 -24.34 -7.38 -0.75
CA CYS A 27 -23.48 -7.99 0.25
C CYS A 27 -23.06 -9.42 -0.12
N ALA A 28 -24.00 -10.25 -0.61
CA ALA A 28 -23.71 -11.61 -1.02
C ALA A 28 -22.69 -11.70 -2.16
N ILE A 29 -22.76 -10.77 -3.13
CA ILE A 29 -21.77 -10.67 -4.21
C ILE A 29 -20.46 -10.09 -3.67
N GLY A 30 -20.52 -8.99 -2.95
CA GLY A 30 -19.34 -8.27 -2.45
C GLY A 30 -18.47 -9.15 -1.57
N PHE A 31 -19.08 -9.91 -0.65
CA PHE A 31 -18.37 -10.81 0.28
C PHE A 31 -18.31 -12.27 -0.20
N SER A 32 -18.57 -12.54 -1.47
CA SER A 32 -18.35 -13.86 -2.07
C SER A 32 -16.85 -14.16 -2.21
N ALA A 33 -16.50 -15.35 -2.75
CA ALA A 33 -15.11 -15.73 -3.03
C ALA A 33 -14.36 -14.65 -3.82
N SER A 34 -13.08 -14.45 -3.50
CA SER A 34 -12.23 -13.44 -4.10
C SER A 34 -12.19 -13.56 -5.63
N ARG A 35 -12.14 -12.42 -6.30
CA ARG A 35 -11.94 -12.29 -7.76
C ARG A 35 -10.75 -11.41 -8.12
N PHE A 36 -10.20 -10.70 -7.13
CA PHE A 36 -9.04 -9.81 -7.29
C PHE A 36 -7.78 -10.34 -6.59
N GLY A 37 -7.88 -11.49 -5.90
CA GLY A 37 -6.77 -12.07 -5.13
C GLY A 37 -5.54 -12.44 -5.96
N ASP A 38 -5.71 -12.78 -7.25
CA ASP A 38 -4.60 -13.11 -8.15
C ASP A 38 -3.99 -11.89 -8.84
N THR A 39 -4.59 -10.70 -8.66
CA THR A 39 -4.03 -9.44 -9.13
C THR A 39 -2.92 -8.96 -8.20
N TYR A 40 -2.21 -7.93 -8.64
CA TYR A 40 -1.23 -7.22 -7.83
C TYR A 40 -1.76 -6.79 -6.44
N TYR A 41 -3.00 -6.36 -6.36
CA TYR A 41 -3.65 -5.96 -5.10
C TYR A 41 -3.74 -7.10 -4.08
N GLY A 42 -3.83 -8.35 -4.55
CA GLY A 42 -3.88 -9.54 -3.69
C GLY A 42 -2.60 -9.76 -2.86
N ALA A 43 -1.50 -9.05 -3.15
CA ALA A 43 -0.27 -9.11 -2.37
C ALA A 43 -0.40 -8.45 -1.00
N LEU A 44 -1.34 -7.51 -0.79
CA LEU A 44 -1.49 -6.81 0.49
C LEU A 44 -1.82 -7.75 1.66
N ALA A 45 -2.74 -8.70 1.45
CA ALA A 45 -3.16 -9.61 2.52
C ALA A 45 -2.02 -10.48 3.07
N PRO A 46 -1.17 -11.15 2.26
CA PRO A 46 0.00 -11.86 2.75
C PRO A 46 1.06 -10.94 3.37
N MET A 47 1.31 -9.74 2.84
CA MET A 47 2.22 -8.75 3.45
C MET A 47 1.74 -8.39 4.87
N TRP A 48 0.47 -8.07 4.99
CA TRP A 48 -0.14 -7.74 6.28
C TRP A 48 -0.15 -8.94 7.24
N LYS A 49 -0.38 -10.16 6.72
CA LYS A 49 -0.29 -11.38 7.51
C LYS A 49 1.13 -11.61 8.04
N LYS A 50 2.16 -11.46 7.18
CA LYS A 50 3.58 -11.56 7.59
C LYS A 50 3.86 -10.58 8.73
N LEU A 51 3.50 -9.31 8.56
CA LEU A 51 3.70 -8.27 9.57
C LEU A 51 3.05 -8.61 10.92
N LYS A 52 1.87 -9.25 10.92
CA LYS A 52 1.14 -9.68 12.13
C LYS A 52 1.76 -10.85 12.83
N THR A 53 2.34 -11.78 12.09
CA THR A 53 2.75 -13.10 12.60
C THR A 53 4.23 -13.22 12.90
N VAL A 54 5.05 -12.31 12.38
CA VAL A 54 6.48 -12.28 12.69
C VAL A 54 6.68 -12.06 14.19
N GLU A 55 7.48 -12.95 14.79
CA GLU A 55 7.90 -12.90 16.19
C GLU A 55 9.27 -12.21 16.30
N GLY A 56 9.55 -11.62 17.47
CA GLY A 56 10.78 -10.88 17.72
C GLY A 56 10.80 -9.48 17.12
N PRO A 57 11.94 -8.79 17.23
CA PRO A 57 12.14 -7.47 16.63
C PRO A 57 12.14 -7.57 15.10
N LYS A 58 11.63 -6.55 14.43
CA LYS A 58 11.57 -6.52 12.97
C LYS A 58 11.89 -5.16 12.41
N ILE A 59 12.39 -5.15 11.19
CA ILE A 59 12.48 -3.98 10.34
C ILE A 59 11.30 -3.99 9.37
N VAL A 60 10.48 -2.97 9.40
CA VAL A 60 9.31 -2.83 8.51
C VAL A 60 9.58 -1.71 7.51
N ILE A 61 9.69 -2.05 6.24
CA ILE A 61 9.92 -1.09 5.17
C ILE A 61 8.56 -0.68 4.62
N VAL A 62 8.10 0.51 5.01
CA VAL A 62 6.80 1.05 4.59
C VAL A 62 6.98 2.00 3.43
N GLY A 63 6.35 1.70 2.32
CA GLY A 63 6.44 2.53 1.11
C GLY A 63 5.45 2.13 0.03
N ASN A 64 5.77 2.51 -1.19
CA ASN A 64 4.94 2.35 -2.36
C ASN A 64 5.50 1.25 -3.30
N SER A 65 5.26 1.40 -4.60
CA SER A 65 5.69 0.43 -5.60
C SER A 65 7.22 0.28 -5.68
N ALA A 66 7.98 1.35 -5.49
CA ALA A 66 9.44 1.27 -5.48
C ALA A 66 9.97 0.32 -4.38
N VAL A 67 9.29 0.27 -3.22
CA VAL A 67 9.61 -0.68 -2.16
C VAL A 67 9.20 -2.11 -2.57
N ALA A 68 7.98 -2.28 -3.10
CA ALA A 68 7.50 -3.59 -3.53
C ALA A 68 8.42 -4.23 -4.60
N PHE A 69 8.96 -3.42 -5.50
CA PHE A 69 9.71 -3.88 -6.68
C PHE A 69 11.22 -3.91 -6.47
N GLY A 70 11.74 -3.02 -5.63
CA GLY A 70 13.18 -2.80 -5.48
C GLY A 70 13.81 -3.40 -4.22
N VAL A 71 13.00 -3.78 -3.23
CA VAL A 71 13.51 -4.33 -1.97
C VAL A 71 13.58 -5.86 -2.03
N ASP A 72 14.75 -6.40 -1.69
CA ASP A 72 14.97 -7.81 -1.37
C ASP A 72 15.06 -7.96 0.15
N SER A 73 13.92 -8.24 0.79
CA SER A 73 13.85 -8.33 2.25
C SER A 73 14.56 -9.56 2.80
N ALA A 74 14.66 -10.63 2.02
CA ALA A 74 15.39 -11.83 2.41
C ALA A 74 16.90 -11.57 2.42
N LEU A 75 17.43 -10.95 1.36
CA LEU A 75 18.86 -10.60 1.28
C LEU A 75 19.23 -9.61 2.39
N LEU A 76 18.41 -8.58 2.63
CA LEU A 76 18.66 -7.63 3.72
C LEU A 76 18.69 -8.33 5.07
N GLN A 77 17.80 -9.28 5.31
CA GLN A 77 17.80 -10.06 6.55
C GLN A 77 19.06 -10.92 6.68
N GLU A 78 19.50 -11.60 5.61
CA GLU A 78 20.74 -12.39 5.60
C GLU A 78 21.99 -11.53 5.93
N GLU A 79 22.08 -10.33 5.36
CA GLU A 79 23.20 -9.41 5.63
C GLU A 79 23.18 -8.91 7.09
N LEU A 80 22.00 -8.60 7.63
CA LEU A 80 21.86 -8.21 9.03
C LEU A 80 22.26 -9.34 9.99
N GLU A 81 21.85 -10.57 9.69
CA GLU A 81 22.21 -11.75 10.47
C GLU A 81 23.73 -12.02 10.41
N ALA A 82 24.36 -11.81 9.25
CA ALA A 82 25.82 -11.94 9.10
C ALA A 82 26.59 -10.91 9.95
N ASP A 83 26.01 -9.72 10.14
CA ASP A 83 26.54 -8.66 11.01
C ASP A 83 26.15 -8.83 12.49
N GLY A 84 25.41 -9.88 12.84
CA GLY A 84 25.03 -10.23 14.21
C GLY A 84 23.75 -9.55 14.71
N PHE A 85 22.91 -9.03 13.81
CA PHE A 85 21.62 -8.45 14.15
C PHE A 85 20.48 -9.45 13.84
N GLU A 86 19.64 -9.71 14.83
CA GLU A 86 18.52 -10.66 14.72
C GLU A 86 17.20 -9.90 14.46
N TYR A 87 17.04 -9.34 13.26
CA TYR A 87 15.81 -8.69 12.83
C TYR A 87 15.15 -9.47 11.70
N ALA A 88 13.84 -9.72 11.81
CA ALA A 88 13.06 -10.12 10.66
C ALA A 88 12.78 -8.91 9.78
N VAL A 89 12.94 -9.04 8.46
CA VAL A 89 12.63 -7.95 7.52
C VAL A 89 11.28 -8.15 6.87
N CYS A 90 10.43 -7.14 6.96
CA CYS A 90 9.09 -7.11 6.37
C CYS A 90 9.03 -6.05 5.26
N ASN A 91 9.00 -6.48 4.01
CA ASN A 91 8.63 -5.61 2.91
C ASN A 91 7.13 -5.29 3.05
N PHE A 92 6.81 -4.02 3.31
CA PHE A 92 5.45 -3.51 3.43
C PHE A 92 5.24 -2.37 2.44
N GLY A 93 5.68 -2.58 1.21
CA GLY A 93 5.48 -1.71 0.07
C GLY A 93 4.49 -2.29 -0.92
N LEU A 94 3.57 -1.47 -1.40
CA LEU A 94 2.61 -1.87 -2.41
C LEU A 94 2.27 -0.66 -3.29
N TYR A 95 1.40 -0.89 -4.27
CA TYR A 95 1.04 0.09 -5.28
C TYR A 95 0.56 1.42 -4.70
N GLY A 96 1.11 2.52 -5.18
CA GLY A 96 0.78 3.87 -4.74
C GLY A 96 -0.71 4.24 -4.84
N ALA A 97 -1.50 3.53 -5.64
CA ALA A 97 -2.95 3.74 -5.73
C ALA A 97 -3.69 3.43 -4.42
N ILE A 98 -3.18 2.54 -3.57
CA ILE A 98 -3.77 2.30 -2.24
C ILE A 98 -3.52 3.50 -1.31
N GLY A 99 -2.38 4.16 -1.47
CA GLY A 99 -2.00 5.37 -0.75
C GLY A 99 -1.13 5.11 0.47
N THR A 100 -0.18 6.01 0.69
CA THR A 100 0.78 5.96 1.80
C THR A 100 0.09 5.91 3.15
N ARG A 101 -0.98 6.68 3.33
CA ARG A 101 -1.79 6.68 4.56
C ARG A 101 -2.25 5.27 4.93
N ALA A 102 -2.81 4.52 3.99
CA ALA A 102 -3.30 3.17 4.28
C ALA A 102 -2.17 2.22 4.70
N MET A 103 -0.99 2.34 4.09
CA MET A 103 0.17 1.53 4.45
C MET A 103 0.68 1.86 5.86
N LEU A 104 0.69 3.13 6.24
CA LEU A 104 1.02 3.57 7.60
C LEU A 104 -0.01 3.04 8.62
N ASP A 105 -1.31 3.27 8.40
CA ASP A 105 -2.39 2.81 9.29
C ASP A 105 -2.36 1.29 9.52
N LEU A 106 -2.16 0.52 8.44
CA LEU A 106 -2.11 -0.94 8.51
C LEU A 106 -0.88 -1.45 9.27
N SER A 107 0.26 -0.76 9.14
CA SER A 107 1.51 -1.15 9.81
C SER A 107 1.50 -0.79 11.29
N GLU A 108 0.99 0.37 11.68
CA GLU A 108 1.04 0.93 13.03
C GLU A 108 0.61 -0.07 14.12
N LYS A 109 -0.49 -0.81 13.86
CA LYS A 109 -1.08 -1.75 14.84
C LYS A 109 -0.16 -2.90 15.22
N TYR A 110 0.81 -3.23 14.37
CA TYR A 110 1.70 -4.38 14.53
C TYR A 110 3.15 -4.02 14.79
N ILE A 111 3.45 -2.73 14.85
CA ILE A 111 4.75 -2.25 15.33
C ILE A 111 4.79 -2.35 16.84
N LYS A 112 5.88 -2.91 17.36
CA LYS A 112 6.11 -3.19 18.78
C LYS A 112 7.41 -2.54 19.24
N LYS A 113 7.69 -2.67 20.52
CA LYS A 113 8.96 -2.28 21.11
C LYS A 113 10.14 -2.95 20.39
N ASP A 114 11.20 -2.21 20.21
CA ASP A 114 12.46 -2.61 19.55
C ASP A 114 12.31 -2.87 18.03
N ASP A 115 11.15 -2.60 17.42
CA ASP A 115 10.98 -2.59 15.96
C ASP A 115 11.57 -1.32 15.35
N ILE A 116 11.98 -1.41 14.09
CA ILE A 116 12.45 -0.29 13.28
C ILE A 116 11.52 -0.13 12.08
N VAL A 117 11.03 1.08 11.84
CA VAL A 117 10.29 1.42 10.63
C VAL A 117 11.17 2.24 9.70
N LEU A 118 11.35 1.74 8.49
CA LEU A 118 11.97 2.48 7.40
C LEU A 118 10.84 3.03 6.51
N PHE A 119 10.56 4.32 6.66
CA PHE A 119 9.58 5.01 5.82
C PHE A 119 10.25 5.43 4.52
N MET A 120 9.89 4.78 3.42
CA MET A 120 10.53 4.89 2.11
C MET A 120 9.50 5.26 1.03
N PRO A 121 8.92 6.47 1.06
CA PRO A 121 7.97 6.92 0.05
C PRO A 121 8.70 7.30 -1.24
N GLU A 122 8.03 7.13 -2.37
CA GLU A 122 8.47 7.73 -3.64
C GLU A 122 8.38 9.26 -3.57
N ILE A 123 9.29 9.96 -4.24
CA ILE A 123 9.31 11.42 -4.28
C ILE A 123 8.34 11.91 -5.36
N ASN A 124 7.06 11.87 -5.03
CA ASN A 124 5.98 12.38 -5.87
C ASN A 124 4.78 12.84 -5.02
N ALA A 125 3.92 13.67 -5.61
CA ALA A 125 2.79 14.28 -4.91
C ALA A 125 1.77 13.25 -4.36
N GLN A 126 1.63 12.08 -4.97
CA GLN A 126 0.72 11.05 -4.51
C GLN A 126 1.26 10.34 -3.27
N SER A 127 2.54 9.96 -3.30
CA SER A 127 3.19 9.22 -2.21
C SER A 127 3.45 10.07 -0.98
N LEU A 128 3.67 11.39 -1.18
CA LEU A 128 3.90 12.38 -0.13
C LEU A 128 2.62 13.13 0.26
N SER A 129 1.48 12.44 0.23
CA SER A 129 0.18 12.99 0.61
C SER A 129 -0.69 11.97 1.35
N LEU A 130 -1.83 12.43 1.88
CA LEU A 130 -2.85 11.58 2.50
C LEU A 130 -3.80 10.95 1.46
N TYR A 131 -3.33 10.78 0.23
CA TYR A 131 -4.10 10.11 -0.81
C TYR A 131 -4.52 8.71 -0.36
N PHE A 132 -5.75 8.35 -0.64
CA PHE A 132 -6.33 7.04 -0.39
C PHE A 132 -7.37 6.71 -1.45
N SER A 133 -7.22 5.57 -2.10
CA SER A 133 -8.22 5.05 -3.03
C SER A 133 -9.03 3.93 -2.40
N ALA A 134 -10.25 4.23 -2.02
CA ALA A 134 -11.18 3.22 -1.50
C ALA A 134 -11.50 2.14 -2.54
N LYS A 135 -11.48 2.48 -3.83
CA LYS A 135 -11.70 1.52 -4.91
C LYS A 135 -10.59 0.47 -4.95
N ASP A 136 -9.34 0.92 -4.98
CA ASP A 136 -8.18 0.02 -5.03
C ASP A 136 -8.05 -0.78 -3.74
N PHE A 137 -8.41 -0.17 -2.60
CA PHE A 137 -8.41 -0.87 -1.33
C PHE A 137 -9.46 -1.99 -1.27
N TRP A 138 -10.63 -1.83 -1.91
CA TRP A 138 -11.60 -2.91 -2.05
C TRP A 138 -11.01 -4.11 -2.79
N TYR A 139 -10.21 -3.88 -3.84
CA TYR A 139 -9.57 -4.96 -4.58
C TYR A 139 -8.52 -5.67 -3.72
N ALA A 140 -7.73 -4.92 -2.97
CA ALA A 140 -6.75 -5.48 -2.05
C ALA A 140 -7.38 -6.28 -0.90
N ALA A 141 -8.51 -5.79 -0.36
CA ALA A 141 -9.24 -6.44 0.72
C ALA A 141 -10.09 -7.64 0.25
N ASP A 142 -10.25 -7.87 -1.05
CA ASP A 142 -11.11 -8.93 -1.59
C ASP A 142 -10.64 -10.35 -1.24
N SER A 143 -9.37 -10.51 -0.91
CA SER A 143 -8.80 -11.77 -0.41
C SER A 143 -8.82 -11.90 1.11
N ASP A 144 -8.90 -10.78 1.85
CA ASP A 144 -9.00 -10.74 3.30
C ASP A 144 -9.77 -9.50 3.76
N PHE A 145 -11.07 -9.63 3.95
CA PHE A 145 -11.92 -8.52 4.40
C PHE A 145 -11.61 -8.01 5.82
N SER A 146 -10.78 -8.70 6.59
CA SER A 146 -10.35 -8.17 7.90
C SER A 146 -9.52 -6.89 7.77
N LEU A 147 -8.91 -6.65 6.61
CA LEU A 147 -8.23 -5.39 6.26
C LEU A 147 -9.15 -4.17 6.38
N LEU A 148 -10.44 -4.31 6.05
CA LEU A 148 -11.42 -3.22 6.13
C LEU A 148 -11.62 -2.65 7.54
N PHE A 149 -11.38 -3.48 8.55
CA PHE A 149 -11.51 -3.09 9.97
C PHE A 149 -10.20 -2.54 10.56
N SER A 150 -9.18 -2.44 9.73
CA SER A 150 -7.84 -2.03 10.16
C SER A 150 -7.49 -0.59 9.78
N LEU A 151 -8.36 0.08 9.01
CA LEU A 151 -8.22 1.48 8.65
C LEU A 151 -9.22 2.33 9.40
N ASP A 152 -8.74 3.39 10.05
CA ASP A 152 -9.58 4.31 10.78
C ASP A 152 -10.03 5.50 9.88
N GLY A 153 -11.25 5.99 10.10
CA GLY A 153 -11.78 7.17 9.41
C GLY A 153 -12.15 7.00 7.93
N VAL A 154 -12.02 5.79 7.35
CA VAL A 154 -12.30 5.55 5.91
C VAL A 154 -13.66 4.88 5.64
N ALA A 155 -14.40 4.49 6.69
CA ALA A 155 -15.62 3.69 6.56
C ALA A 155 -16.66 4.33 5.61
N GLY A 156 -16.86 5.66 5.66
CA GLY A 156 -17.78 6.37 4.78
C GLY A 156 -17.37 6.31 3.32
N THR A 157 -16.09 6.50 3.03
CA THR A 157 -15.52 6.44 1.69
C THR A 157 -15.59 5.01 1.13
N MET A 158 -15.29 4.02 1.97
CA MET A 158 -15.43 2.60 1.61
C MET A 158 -16.87 2.26 1.29
N ALA A 159 -17.83 2.64 2.14
CA ALA A 159 -19.26 2.40 1.89
C ALA A 159 -19.73 3.06 0.58
N GLY A 160 -19.26 4.27 0.29
CA GLY A 160 -19.61 4.99 -0.94
C GLY A 160 -19.15 4.31 -2.23
N THR A 161 -18.07 3.53 -2.18
CA THR A 161 -17.51 2.83 -3.34
C THR A 161 -17.90 1.34 -3.43
N PHE A 162 -18.58 0.80 -2.40
CA PHE A 162 -18.92 -0.62 -2.33
C PHE A 162 -19.75 -1.10 -3.53
N ALA A 163 -20.76 -0.34 -3.94
CA ALA A 163 -21.60 -0.74 -5.07
C ALA A 163 -20.81 -0.86 -6.39
N SER A 164 -19.84 0.02 -6.61
CA SER A 164 -18.95 -0.03 -7.78
C SER A 164 -18.04 -1.26 -7.73
N PHE A 165 -17.45 -1.55 -6.58
CA PHE A 165 -16.68 -2.77 -6.38
C PHE A 165 -17.51 -4.02 -6.66
N VAL A 166 -18.77 -4.10 -6.13
CA VAL A 166 -19.67 -5.24 -6.35
C VAL A 166 -20.03 -5.40 -7.83
N ALA A 167 -20.27 -4.30 -8.55
CA ALA A 167 -20.59 -4.35 -9.97
C ALA A 167 -19.41 -4.92 -10.80
N GLU A 168 -18.18 -4.53 -10.49
CA GLU A 168 -17.00 -5.08 -11.14
C GLU A 168 -16.79 -6.55 -10.78
N LYS A 169 -16.90 -6.91 -9.50
CA LYS A 169 -16.80 -8.29 -9.04
C LYS A 169 -17.87 -9.20 -9.69
N TYR A 170 -19.10 -8.74 -9.78
CA TYR A 170 -20.18 -9.43 -10.46
C TYR A 170 -19.87 -9.70 -11.94
N THR A 171 -19.17 -8.78 -12.60
CA THR A 171 -18.75 -8.97 -14.00
C THR A 171 -17.87 -10.20 -14.16
N TYR A 172 -16.91 -10.40 -13.25
CA TYR A 172 -16.03 -11.59 -13.26
C TYR A 172 -16.78 -12.85 -12.86
N ILE A 173 -17.66 -12.80 -11.86
CA ILE A 173 -18.50 -13.94 -11.47
C ILE A 173 -19.34 -14.40 -12.66
N ARG A 174 -20.00 -13.45 -13.34
CA ARG A 174 -20.88 -13.77 -14.49
C ARG A 174 -20.13 -14.38 -15.67
N LYS A 175 -18.88 -13.97 -15.86
CA LYS A 175 -18.01 -14.53 -16.92
C LYS A 175 -17.35 -15.86 -16.52
N GLY A 176 -17.52 -16.33 -15.29
CA GLY A 176 -16.82 -17.48 -14.75
C GLY A 176 -15.33 -17.27 -14.56
N GLY A 177 -14.89 -16.00 -14.47
CA GLY A 177 -13.47 -15.61 -14.43
C GLY A 177 -13.07 -14.80 -13.19
N TYR A 178 -11.81 -14.44 -13.17
CA TYR A 178 -11.19 -13.56 -12.17
C TYR A 178 -10.87 -12.21 -12.79
N ALA A 179 -10.54 -11.22 -11.97
CA ALA A 179 -10.01 -9.97 -12.48
C ALA A 179 -8.75 -10.23 -13.29
N ASP A 180 -8.63 -9.54 -14.40
CA ASP A 180 -7.49 -9.72 -15.29
C ASP A 180 -6.21 -9.29 -14.58
N SER A 181 -5.31 -10.28 -14.41
CA SER A 181 -3.96 -10.10 -13.87
C SER A 181 -2.93 -10.02 -15.02
N GLY A 182 -3.37 -9.84 -16.24
CA GLY A 182 -2.60 -9.97 -17.49
C GLY A 182 -1.49 -8.96 -17.69
N ASN A 183 -1.12 -8.22 -16.65
CA ASN A 183 0.09 -7.43 -16.66
C ASN A 183 1.21 -8.16 -15.89
N LEU A 184 2.43 -7.67 -16.02
CA LEU A 184 3.63 -8.20 -15.38
C LEU A 184 3.47 -8.32 -13.85
N TYR A 185 2.72 -7.41 -13.25
CA TYR A 185 2.57 -7.28 -11.81
C TYR A 185 1.30 -7.99 -11.34
N THR A 186 1.46 -9.25 -10.93
CA THR A 186 0.38 -10.10 -10.40
C THR A 186 0.72 -10.52 -8.98
N ARG A 187 -0.22 -11.16 -8.28
CA ARG A 187 0.07 -11.77 -6.98
C ARG A 187 1.21 -12.81 -7.08
N GLY A 188 1.28 -13.55 -8.18
CA GLY A 188 2.31 -14.55 -8.44
C GLY A 188 3.71 -13.97 -8.67
N ALA A 189 3.83 -12.67 -8.93
CA ALA A 189 5.12 -11.97 -9.03
C ALA A 189 5.84 -11.86 -7.68
N PHE A 190 5.09 -11.92 -6.56
CA PHE A 190 5.64 -11.86 -5.22
C PHE A 190 5.97 -13.25 -4.69
N ASP A 191 7.13 -13.39 -4.08
CA ASP A 191 7.56 -14.60 -3.40
C ASP A 191 6.91 -14.77 -2.01
N GLU A 192 7.39 -15.74 -1.23
CA GLU A 192 6.93 -16.01 0.12
C GLU A 192 7.30 -14.92 1.13
N ASN A 193 8.35 -14.15 0.85
CA ASN A 193 8.78 -13.00 1.64
C ASN A 193 8.01 -11.72 1.32
N CYS A 194 7.15 -11.78 0.32
CA CYS A 194 6.41 -10.67 -0.24
C CYS A 194 7.31 -9.68 -1.02
N ASP A 195 8.43 -10.16 -1.54
CA ASP A 195 9.30 -9.45 -2.47
C ASP A 195 8.91 -9.81 -3.91
N MET A 196 8.96 -8.84 -4.82
CA MET A 196 8.63 -9.09 -6.22
C MET A 196 9.83 -9.66 -6.96
N LYS A 197 10.03 -10.97 -6.84
CA LYS A 197 11.14 -11.71 -7.46
C LYS A 197 10.73 -12.60 -8.62
N ASN A 198 9.49 -13.03 -8.69
CA ASN A 198 9.00 -13.97 -9.70
C ASN A 198 8.57 -13.25 -10.99
N VAL A 199 9.40 -12.31 -11.44
CA VAL A 199 9.15 -11.51 -12.63
C VAL A 199 10.41 -11.54 -13.50
N GLU A 200 10.26 -11.99 -14.74
CA GLU A 200 11.35 -11.89 -15.72
C GLU A 200 11.49 -10.43 -16.19
N ARG A 201 12.60 -9.82 -15.80
CA ARG A 201 13.00 -8.47 -16.20
C ARG A 201 14.28 -8.57 -17.05
N ALA A 202 14.17 -9.27 -18.17
CA ALA A 202 15.33 -9.59 -19.02
C ALA A 202 16.03 -8.35 -19.61
N TYR A 203 15.35 -7.21 -19.65
CA TYR A 203 15.87 -5.96 -20.20
C TYR A 203 15.11 -4.75 -19.62
N ASN A 204 15.77 -3.63 -19.62
CA ASN A 204 15.18 -2.34 -19.26
C ASN A 204 14.20 -1.91 -20.35
N LYS A 205 12.96 -1.64 -19.96
CA LYS A 205 11.88 -1.22 -20.87
C LYS A 205 12.13 0.18 -21.47
N MET A 206 12.87 1.02 -20.76
CA MET A 206 13.18 2.39 -21.17
C MET A 206 14.49 2.50 -21.96
N ASP A 207 15.20 1.39 -22.18
CA ASP A 207 16.48 1.38 -22.91
C ASP A 207 17.49 2.40 -22.35
N GLY A 208 17.68 2.38 -21.02
CA GLY A 208 18.59 3.28 -20.32
C GLY A 208 18.12 4.76 -20.25
N ARG A 209 16.85 5.03 -20.50
CA ARG A 209 16.24 6.35 -20.47
C ARG A 209 15.16 6.44 -19.37
N TYR A 210 14.48 7.57 -19.31
CA TYR A 210 13.29 7.76 -18.47
C TYR A 210 12.15 8.35 -19.30
N ASP A 211 10.93 8.21 -18.78
CA ASP A 211 9.77 8.88 -19.35
C ASP A 211 9.82 10.39 -19.02
N SER A 212 10.08 11.22 -20.03
CA SER A 212 10.17 12.68 -19.88
C SER A 212 8.87 13.34 -19.41
N ASN A 213 7.74 12.62 -19.44
CA ASN A 213 6.47 13.12 -18.91
C ASN A 213 6.34 12.90 -17.39
N ASN A 214 7.30 12.23 -16.77
CA ASN A 214 7.28 11.90 -15.34
C ASN A 214 8.65 12.23 -14.68
N PRO A 215 9.10 13.50 -14.71
CA PRO A 215 10.33 13.90 -14.05
C PRO A 215 10.19 13.80 -12.53
N ILE A 216 11.31 13.55 -11.87
CA ILE A 216 11.39 13.56 -10.41
C ILE A 216 11.88 14.93 -9.96
N SER A 217 11.08 15.60 -9.12
CA SER A 217 11.40 16.90 -8.56
C SER A 217 11.51 16.82 -7.04
N PHE A 218 12.58 17.34 -6.49
CA PHE A 218 12.79 17.44 -5.05
C PHE A 218 12.25 18.78 -4.54
N GLU A 219 10.92 18.87 -4.45
CA GLU A 219 10.25 20.12 -4.08
C GLU A 219 9.52 19.97 -2.73
N SER A 220 9.73 20.93 -1.83
CA SER A 220 9.02 20.98 -0.55
C SER A 220 7.49 21.08 -0.71
N SER A 221 7.04 21.65 -1.83
CA SER A 221 5.62 21.77 -2.18
C SER A 221 4.90 20.42 -2.35
N LEU A 222 5.64 19.31 -2.54
CA LEU A 222 5.09 17.96 -2.58
C LEU A 222 4.49 17.51 -1.23
N ILE A 223 4.94 18.13 -0.13
CA ILE A 223 4.56 17.75 1.24
C ILE A 223 3.68 18.84 1.83
N GLY A 224 2.40 18.56 1.96
CA GLY A 224 1.46 19.43 2.66
C GLY A 224 1.51 19.26 4.17
N ALA A 225 1.14 20.32 4.91
CA ALA A 225 1.15 20.33 6.38
C ALA A 225 0.33 19.17 6.99
N GLU A 226 -0.81 18.82 6.39
CA GLU A 226 -1.63 17.69 6.86
C GLU A 226 -0.90 16.35 6.77
N PHE A 227 -0.06 16.17 5.74
CA PHE A 227 0.74 14.96 5.59
C PHE A 227 1.87 14.92 6.63
N SER A 228 2.57 16.04 6.81
CA SER A 228 3.62 16.17 7.84
C SER A 228 3.07 15.89 9.24
N ASP A 229 1.95 16.50 9.58
CA ASP A 229 1.30 16.29 10.89
C ASP A 229 0.91 14.82 11.07
N TYR A 230 0.37 14.20 10.03
CA TYR A 230 -0.03 12.79 10.08
C TYR A 230 1.16 11.86 10.29
N VAL A 231 2.23 12.03 9.52
CA VAL A 231 3.43 11.20 9.62
C VAL A 231 4.16 11.44 10.94
N ASN A 232 4.19 12.69 11.43
CA ASN A 232 4.75 13.02 12.75
C ASN A 232 3.93 12.40 13.90
N ASN A 233 2.60 12.34 13.80
CA ASN A 233 1.76 11.66 14.78
C ASN A 233 1.97 10.14 14.74
N TYR A 234 2.11 9.56 13.56
CA TYR A 234 2.48 8.16 13.40
C TYR A 234 3.82 7.88 14.10
N TYR A 235 4.86 8.71 13.86
CA TYR A 235 6.14 8.60 14.56
C TYR A 235 6.02 8.66 16.08
N GLU A 236 5.27 9.62 16.62
CA GLU A 236 5.07 9.73 18.09
C GLU A 236 4.40 8.47 18.65
N THR A 237 3.42 7.91 17.93
CA THR A 237 2.79 6.64 18.32
C THR A 237 3.80 5.49 18.34
N LEU A 238 4.69 5.39 17.35
CA LEU A 238 5.74 4.38 17.33
C LEU A 238 6.74 4.56 18.47
N LYS A 239 7.13 5.79 18.73
CA LYS A 239 8.04 6.14 19.82
C LYS A 239 7.45 5.78 21.20
N GLU A 240 6.16 6.02 21.42
CA GLU A 240 5.44 5.59 22.63
C GLU A 240 5.45 4.07 22.80
N LYS A 241 5.43 3.31 21.71
CA LYS A 241 5.58 1.86 21.72
C LYS A 241 7.01 1.39 21.94
N GLY A 242 8.00 2.30 21.88
CA GLY A 242 9.42 1.99 21.99
C GLY A 242 10.03 1.47 20.70
N ALA A 243 9.46 1.81 19.56
CA ALA A 243 9.99 1.55 18.23
C ALA A 243 10.74 2.78 17.68
N GLU A 244 11.59 2.56 16.70
CA GLU A 244 12.31 3.60 15.98
C GLU A 244 11.74 3.80 14.59
N MET A 245 11.91 5.00 14.02
CA MET A 245 11.52 5.31 12.64
C MET A 245 12.55 6.20 11.97
N TYR A 246 12.79 5.92 10.69
CA TYR A 246 13.69 6.68 9.84
C TYR A 246 13.05 6.94 8.49
N PHE A 247 13.32 8.12 7.92
CA PHE A 247 13.05 8.38 6.51
C PHE A 247 14.20 7.81 5.68
N VAL A 248 13.88 7.05 4.64
CA VAL A 248 14.84 6.49 3.70
C VAL A 248 14.43 6.90 2.29
N PHE A 249 15.39 7.32 1.49
CA PHE A 249 15.13 7.61 0.09
C PHE A 249 15.01 6.31 -0.70
N CYS A 250 13.92 6.14 -1.43
CA CYS A 250 13.81 5.05 -2.39
C CYS A 250 14.82 5.22 -3.54
N PRO A 251 15.15 4.15 -4.27
CA PRO A 251 15.93 4.25 -5.48
C PRO A 251 15.29 5.25 -6.46
N VAL A 252 16.10 6.13 -7.02
CA VAL A 252 15.70 7.19 -7.95
C VAL A 252 16.54 7.08 -9.21
N ASN A 253 15.88 7.05 -10.36
CA ASN A 253 16.55 7.15 -11.65
C ASN A 253 17.15 8.55 -11.81
N GLU A 254 18.48 8.64 -11.81
CA GLU A 254 19.17 9.93 -11.87
C GLU A 254 18.85 10.72 -13.15
N ALA A 255 18.60 10.02 -14.27
CA ALA A 255 18.23 10.66 -15.52
C ALA A 255 16.84 11.32 -15.46
N ALA A 256 16.00 10.95 -14.51
CA ALA A 256 14.67 11.52 -14.30
C ALA A 256 14.70 12.76 -13.40
N VAL A 257 15.80 13.03 -12.70
CA VAL A 257 15.90 14.16 -11.77
C VAL A 257 15.90 15.47 -12.55
N SER A 258 14.93 16.32 -12.30
CA SER A 258 14.74 17.59 -13.02
C SER A 258 15.73 18.67 -12.59
N ASP A 259 16.12 18.68 -11.31
CA ASP A 259 17.04 19.65 -10.72
C ASP A 259 17.81 19.02 -9.56
N PHE A 260 19.10 18.83 -9.73
CA PHE A 260 19.99 18.29 -8.70
C PHE A 260 20.29 19.29 -7.58
N GLU A 261 20.23 20.61 -7.87
CA GLU A 261 20.47 21.65 -6.85
C GLU A 261 19.32 21.72 -5.84
N ALA A 262 18.15 21.20 -6.18
CA ALA A 262 17.00 21.13 -5.28
C ALA A 262 17.10 20.01 -4.21
N ILE A 263 18.01 19.05 -4.35
CA ILE A 263 18.13 17.90 -3.46
C ILE A 263 18.47 18.31 -2.03
N ASP A 264 19.52 19.10 -1.83
CA ASP A 264 19.94 19.51 -0.50
C ASP A 264 18.90 20.41 0.21
N PRO A 265 18.31 21.43 -0.45
CA PRO A 265 17.19 22.18 0.13
C PRO A 265 15.99 21.30 0.53
N PHE A 266 15.67 20.29 -0.26
CA PHE A 266 14.60 19.35 0.07
C PHE A 266 14.94 18.50 1.31
N CYS A 267 16.19 18.04 1.42
CA CYS A 267 16.64 17.33 2.62
C CYS A 267 16.60 18.20 3.88
N ASP A 268 16.99 19.46 3.76
CA ASP A 268 16.93 20.41 4.89
C ASP A 268 15.47 20.68 5.29
N PHE A 269 14.58 20.78 4.31
CA PHE A 269 13.14 20.85 4.56
C PHE A 269 12.63 19.61 5.30
N LEU A 270 12.95 18.39 4.83
CA LEU A 270 12.54 17.15 5.52
C LEU A 270 13.04 17.11 6.97
N ARG A 271 14.29 17.51 7.23
CA ARG A 271 14.85 17.58 8.58
C ARG A 271 14.16 18.59 9.49
N SER A 272 13.62 19.67 8.91
CA SER A 272 12.89 20.68 9.67
C SER A 272 11.42 20.29 9.91
N GLU A 273 10.85 19.51 9.00
CA GLU A 273 9.43 19.18 8.98
C GLU A 273 9.11 17.91 9.76
N PHE A 274 9.98 16.90 9.66
CA PHE A 274 9.77 15.63 10.34
C PHE A 274 10.55 15.53 11.65
N LYS A 275 9.92 14.89 12.66
CA LYS A 275 10.48 14.67 14.00
C LYS A 275 11.48 13.51 14.07
N PHE A 276 11.55 12.70 13.04
CA PHE A 276 12.43 11.53 12.95
C PHE A 276 13.57 11.79 11.95
N SER A 277 14.63 11.00 12.07
CA SER A 277 15.86 11.23 11.31
C SER A 277 15.77 10.70 9.89
N LEU A 278 16.50 11.33 8.97
CA LEU A 278 16.81 10.78 7.66
C LEU A 278 17.95 9.78 7.80
N LEU A 279 17.80 8.59 7.22
CA LEU A 279 18.81 7.56 7.15
C LEU A 279 19.44 7.58 5.74
N GLY A 280 20.76 7.75 5.68
CA GLY A 280 21.49 7.85 4.42
C GLY A 280 21.38 9.24 3.77
N SER A 281 21.70 9.27 2.48
CA SER A 281 21.69 10.48 1.65
C SER A 281 20.88 10.21 0.38
N PRO A 282 20.12 11.17 -0.14
CA PRO A 282 19.44 11.01 -1.42
C PRO A 282 20.41 10.70 -2.55
N TYR A 283 21.64 11.22 -2.48
CA TYR A 283 22.67 10.94 -3.48
C TYR A 283 23.07 9.45 -3.53
N SER A 284 22.99 8.72 -2.41
CA SER A 284 23.23 7.28 -2.40
C SER A 284 22.07 6.45 -2.95
N SER A 285 20.94 7.08 -3.20
CA SER A 285 19.74 6.46 -3.78
C SER A 285 19.58 6.80 -5.27
N LEU A 286 20.49 7.58 -5.86
CA LEU A 286 20.53 7.87 -7.28
C LEU A 286 21.24 6.73 -8.01
N TYR A 287 20.56 6.18 -9.00
CA TYR A 287 21.08 5.09 -9.82
C TYR A 287 20.94 5.42 -11.30
N GLU A 288 21.84 4.89 -12.11
CA GLU A 288 21.79 5.00 -13.55
C GLU A 288 20.50 4.39 -14.12
N ALA A 289 19.96 4.96 -15.21
CA ALA A 289 18.69 4.56 -15.81
C ALA A 289 18.65 3.07 -16.24
N GLU A 290 19.81 2.46 -16.46
CA GLU A 290 19.92 1.05 -16.85
C GLU A 290 19.50 0.06 -15.73
N TRP A 291 19.51 0.52 -14.48
CA TRP A 291 19.08 -0.28 -13.32
C TRP A 291 17.56 -0.35 -13.17
N PHE A 292 16.84 0.49 -13.91
CA PHE A 292 15.38 0.56 -13.81
C PHE A 292 14.72 -0.20 -14.95
N TYR A 293 13.67 -0.95 -14.64
CA TYR A 293 12.83 -1.58 -15.64
C TYR A 293 12.03 -0.55 -16.43
N ASP A 294 11.49 0.45 -15.74
CA ASP A 294 10.82 1.63 -16.31
C ASP A 294 11.24 2.91 -15.56
N SER A 295 10.50 3.99 -15.69
CA SER A 295 10.90 5.30 -15.10
C SER A 295 11.06 5.29 -13.58
N ASN A 296 10.40 4.38 -12.89
CA ASN A 296 10.25 4.44 -11.44
C ASN A 296 10.73 3.18 -10.71
N VAL A 297 10.86 2.05 -11.39
CA VAL A 297 11.13 0.74 -10.78
C VAL A 297 12.03 -0.13 -11.64
#